data_57b8546996764214e198a53c4a6aefc4
#
_entry.id   57b8546996764214e198a53c4a6aefc4
#
_cell.length_a   1.000
_cell.length_b   1.000
_cell.length_c   1.000
_cell.angle_alpha   90.00
_cell.angle_beta   90.00
_cell.angle_gamma   90.00
#
_symmetry.space_group_name_H-M   'P 1'
#
loop_
_entity.id
_entity.type
_entity.pdbx_description
1 polymer ?
#
loop_
_entity_poly.entity_id
_entity_poly.type
_entity_poly.pdbx_seq_one_letter_code
_entity_poly.pdbx_strand_id
1 'polypeptide(L)'
;MSDFVPGIELSRAFYGEVVAPLLTGVAHGAALIGPGSEVLEFDTARSADHDWGPRVLLFVPGERVAEVEAKVVAGLPERFAGFPTVFGYHGALRPGVTVTELGGWLRGRLGFDPREGVTLLDWLSVPWQRLAEVTRGEVFCDGLGEPGLEAARAALRWYPQDVWRYVLACQWRRVWQEEPFPGRCGEVGDELGSAVVGARLAREVMRLALLLRRRYPPYAKWLGSALARMPGSAELAESLSSAVAARSWRERE
;
A
#
# COMPACT_ATOMS: atom_id res chain seq x y z
N MET A 1 1.86 -14.61 25.83
CA MET A 1 1.52 -13.76 24.67
C MET A 1 2.29 -14.35 23.51
N SER A 2 1.65 -14.86 22.47
CA SER A 2 2.37 -15.28 21.27
C SER A 2 3.06 -14.05 20.68
N ASP A 3 4.34 -14.18 20.32
CA ASP A 3 5.06 -13.13 19.65
C ASP A 3 4.30 -12.76 18.36
N PHE A 4 4.17 -11.46 18.09
CA PHE A 4 3.52 -10.97 16.87
C PHE A 4 4.32 -11.43 15.65
N VAL A 5 3.64 -12.08 14.72
CA VAL A 5 4.22 -12.47 13.42
C VAL A 5 3.76 -11.47 12.37
N PRO A 6 4.67 -10.82 11.62
CA PRO A 6 4.29 -9.94 10.51
C PRO A 6 3.38 -10.66 9.49
N GLY A 7 2.34 -9.97 9.03
CA GLY A 7 1.34 -10.58 8.13
C GLY A 7 1.94 -11.11 6.83
N ILE A 8 3.04 -10.50 6.34
CA ILE A 8 3.75 -10.98 5.16
C ILE A 8 4.43 -12.33 5.41
N GLU A 9 5.03 -12.54 6.57
CA GLU A 9 5.66 -13.81 6.96
C GLU A 9 4.60 -14.90 7.20
N LEU A 10 3.51 -14.55 7.89
CA LEU A 10 2.38 -15.43 8.11
C LEU A 10 1.77 -15.89 6.77
N SER A 11 1.58 -14.98 5.83
CA SER A 11 0.97 -15.25 4.53
C SER A 11 1.90 -16.09 3.63
N ARG A 12 3.21 -15.85 3.69
CA ARG A 12 4.20 -16.66 2.98
C ARG A 12 4.19 -18.11 3.48
N ALA A 13 4.21 -18.32 4.80
CA ALA A 13 4.13 -19.64 5.39
C ALA A 13 2.79 -20.32 5.03
N PHE A 14 1.68 -19.60 5.13
CA PHE A 14 0.35 -20.10 4.78
C PHE A 14 0.26 -20.52 3.31
N TYR A 15 0.84 -19.73 2.39
CA TYR A 15 0.92 -20.15 1.00
C TYR A 15 1.72 -21.44 0.84
N GLY A 16 2.93 -21.51 1.40
CA GLY A 16 3.81 -22.67 1.22
C GLY A 16 3.29 -23.97 1.83
N GLU A 17 2.73 -23.88 3.03
CA GLU A 17 2.33 -25.05 3.80
C GLU A 17 0.89 -25.53 3.51
N VAL A 18 -0.01 -24.61 3.14
CA VAL A 18 -1.44 -24.92 2.97
C VAL A 18 -1.88 -24.77 1.52
N VAL A 19 -1.65 -23.58 0.92
CA VAL A 19 -2.27 -23.25 -0.38
C VAL A 19 -1.56 -23.94 -1.55
N ALA A 20 -0.23 -23.87 -1.61
CA ALA A 20 0.55 -24.45 -2.70
C ALA A 20 0.35 -25.97 -2.88
N PRO A 21 0.28 -26.81 -1.81
CA PRO A 21 -0.03 -28.23 -1.95
C PRO A 21 -1.39 -28.52 -2.61
N LEU A 22 -2.39 -27.65 -2.39
CA LEU A 22 -3.70 -27.77 -3.02
C LEU A 22 -3.67 -27.48 -4.52
N LEU A 23 -2.61 -26.83 -5.03
CA LEU A 23 -2.52 -26.34 -6.41
C LEU A 23 -1.55 -27.16 -7.27
N THR A 24 -1.17 -28.37 -6.84
CA THR A 24 -0.28 -29.23 -7.61
C THR A 24 -0.81 -29.42 -9.04
N GLY A 25 0.01 -29.10 -10.04
CA GLY A 25 -0.34 -29.17 -11.46
C GLY A 25 -1.20 -28.01 -11.98
N VAL A 26 -1.46 -26.99 -11.17
CA VAL A 26 -2.19 -25.79 -11.58
C VAL A 26 -1.20 -24.65 -11.81
N ALA A 27 -1.12 -24.12 -13.03
CA ALA A 27 -0.39 -22.90 -13.31
C ALA A 27 -1.06 -21.71 -12.59
N HIS A 28 -0.32 -21.00 -11.72
CA HIS A 28 -0.87 -19.92 -10.91
C HIS A 28 0.19 -18.90 -10.52
N GLY A 29 -0.28 -17.69 -10.21
CA GLY A 29 0.47 -16.69 -9.45
C GLY A 29 -0.09 -16.63 -8.02
N ALA A 30 0.76 -16.34 -7.05
CA ALA A 30 0.35 -16.16 -5.66
C ALA A 30 1.12 -15.00 -5.02
N ALA A 31 0.41 -14.14 -4.30
CA ALA A 31 1.00 -12.95 -3.69
C ALA A 31 0.24 -12.45 -2.46
N LEU A 32 0.93 -11.68 -1.63
CA LEU A 32 0.31 -10.75 -0.69
C LEU A 32 0.54 -9.33 -1.22
N ILE A 33 -0.44 -8.80 -1.95
CA ILE A 33 -0.47 -7.44 -2.49
C ILE A 33 -1.88 -6.84 -2.33
N GLY A 34 -2.07 -5.58 -2.63
CA GLY A 34 -3.36 -4.90 -2.47
C GLY A 34 -3.47 -4.16 -1.14
N PRO A 35 -4.69 -3.94 -0.59
CA PRO A 35 -4.87 -3.20 0.65
C PRO A 35 -4.40 -4.01 1.85
N GLY A 36 -3.78 -3.33 2.81
CA GLY A 36 -3.35 -3.90 4.07
C GLY A 36 -2.09 -3.22 4.61
N SER A 37 -2.00 -3.07 5.92
CA SER A 37 -0.80 -2.54 6.56
C SER A 37 0.40 -3.48 6.40
N GLU A 38 0.16 -4.78 6.37
CA GLU A 38 1.15 -5.84 6.16
C GLU A 38 1.75 -5.80 4.75
N VAL A 39 0.97 -5.40 3.73
CA VAL A 39 1.50 -5.20 2.36
C VAL A 39 2.52 -4.06 2.32
N LEU A 40 2.35 -3.06 3.18
CA LEU A 40 3.25 -1.93 3.32
C LEU A 40 4.31 -2.14 4.40
N GLU A 41 4.31 -3.30 5.07
CA GLU A 41 5.22 -3.65 6.18
C GLU A 41 5.09 -2.73 7.40
N PHE A 42 3.89 -2.19 7.65
CA PHE A 42 3.60 -1.32 8.79
C PHE A 42 2.68 -1.98 9.83
N ASP A 43 2.31 -3.23 9.64
CA ASP A 43 1.48 -3.95 10.58
C ASP A 43 2.16 -4.16 11.93
N THR A 44 1.34 -4.24 12.96
CA THR A 44 1.74 -4.42 14.36
C THR A 44 0.76 -5.38 15.02
N ALA A 45 0.99 -5.78 16.26
CA ALA A 45 0.06 -6.60 17.03
C ALA A 45 -1.38 -6.01 17.07
N ARG A 46 -1.51 -4.68 17.03
CA ARG A 46 -2.82 -4.01 16.94
C ARG A 46 -3.50 -4.21 15.59
N SER A 47 -2.75 -4.44 14.52
CA SER A 47 -3.32 -4.66 13.18
C SER A 47 -4.14 -5.96 13.10
N ALA A 48 -3.93 -6.87 14.04
CA ALA A 48 -4.64 -8.13 14.14
C ALA A 48 -6.07 -8.00 14.74
N ASP A 49 -6.53 -6.79 15.08
CA ASP A 49 -7.85 -6.54 15.65
C ASP A 49 -8.99 -6.63 14.60
N HIS A 50 -8.70 -6.40 13.31
CA HIS A 50 -9.68 -6.50 12.22
C HIS A 50 -8.99 -6.66 10.86
N ASP A 51 -9.67 -7.30 9.92
CA ASP A 51 -9.28 -7.47 8.51
C ASP A 51 -7.83 -7.99 8.32
N TRP A 52 -7.30 -8.75 9.29
CA TRP A 52 -5.93 -9.24 9.32
C TRP A 52 -5.89 -10.76 9.60
N GLY A 53 -5.00 -11.47 8.95
CA GLY A 53 -4.81 -12.90 9.08
C GLY A 53 -3.97 -13.47 7.94
N PRO A 54 -3.85 -14.80 7.83
CA PRO A 54 -3.15 -15.44 6.72
C PRO A 54 -3.90 -15.18 5.40
N ARG A 55 -3.32 -14.34 4.53
CA ARG A 55 -3.96 -13.89 3.27
C ARG A 55 -3.12 -14.22 2.05
N VAL A 56 -3.76 -14.67 1.00
CA VAL A 56 -3.15 -14.92 -0.31
C VAL A 56 -4.09 -14.45 -1.41
N LEU A 57 -3.60 -13.63 -2.33
CA LEU A 57 -4.21 -13.45 -3.64
C LEU A 57 -3.66 -14.52 -4.56
N LEU A 58 -4.56 -15.32 -5.12
CA LEU A 58 -4.25 -16.40 -6.02
C LEU A 58 -4.76 -16.06 -7.41
N PHE A 59 -3.86 -15.97 -8.36
CA PHE A 59 -4.15 -15.66 -9.74
C PHE A 59 -4.10 -16.91 -10.59
N VAL A 60 -5.17 -17.16 -11.34
CA VAL A 60 -5.30 -18.30 -12.26
C VAL A 60 -5.96 -17.83 -13.57
N PRO A 61 -5.90 -18.63 -14.66
CA PRO A 61 -6.70 -18.35 -15.85
C PRO A 61 -8.18 -18.20 -15.52
N GLY A 62 -8.86 -17.26 -16.18
CA GLY A 62 -10.23 -16.86 -15.83
C GLY A 62 -11.23 -18.00 -15.80
N GLU A 63 -11.12 -18.95 -16.75
CA GLU A 63 -11.95 -20.16 -16.85
C GLU A 63 -11.75 -21.14 -15.68
N ARG A 64 -10.65 -21.02 -14.94
CA ARG A 64 -10.33 -21.89 -13.81
C ARG A 64 -10.66 -21.30 -12.45
N VAL A 65 -11.05 -20.03 -12.39
CA VAL A 65 -11.28 -19.32 -11.10
C VAL A 65 -12.27 -20.08 -10.22
N ALA A 66 -13.45 -20.43 -10.72
CA ALA A 66 -14.49 -21.08 -9.94
C ALA A 66 -14.07 -22.50 -9.45
N GLU A 67 -13.40 -23.27 -10.30
CA GLU A 67 -12.89 -24.61 -9.97
C GLU A 67 -11.84 -24.53 -8.85
N VAL A 68 -10.87 -23.61 -9.02
CA VAL A 68 -9.76 -23.47 -8.08
C VAL A 68 -10.24 -22.88 -6.76
N GLU A 69 -11.16 -21.91 -6.79
CA GLU A 69 -11.76 -21.33 -5.58
C GLU A 69 -12.46 -22.41 -4.75
N ALA A 70 -13.32 -23.24 -5.38
CA ALA A 70 -14.00 -24.33 -4.70
C ALA A 70 -13.02 -25.35 -4.09
N LYS A 71 -11.97 -25.71 -4.83
CA LYS A 71 -10.91 -26.62 -4.36
C LYS A 71 -10.15 -26.05 -3.17
N VAL A 72 -9.74 -24.79 -3.24
CA VAL A 72 -9.00 -24.13 -2.16
C VAL A 72 -9.88 -24.00 -0.93
N VAL A 73 -11.09 -23.48 -1.04
CA VAL A 73 -12.01 -23.31 0.10
C VAL A 73 -12.27 -24.63 0.81
N ALA A 74 -12.47 -25.72 0.08
CA ALA A 74 -12.67 -27.05 0.64
C ALA A 74 -11.43 -27.62 1.35
N GLY A 75 -10.24 -27.19 0.96
CA GLY A 75 -8.96 -27.65 1.52
C GLY A 75 -8.39 -26.76 2.64
N LEU A 76 -9.01 -25.60 2.93
CA LEU A 76 -8.52 -24.73 4.00
C LEU A 76 -8.76 -25.36 5.38
N PRO A 77 -7.74 -25.39 6.27
CA PRO A 77 -7.95 -25.73 7.67
C PRO A 77 -8.73 -24.60 8.37
N GLU A 78 -9.41 -24.90 9.46
CA GLU A 78 -10.08 -23.87 10.25
C GLU A 78 -9.13 -22.77 10.77
N ARG A 79 -7.90 -23.18 11.13
CA ARG A 79 -6.86 -22.27 11.66
C ARG A 79 -5.49 -22.60 11.07
N PHE A 80 -4.67 -21.57 10.91
CA PHE A 80 -3.26 -21.68 10.57
C PHE A 80 -2.42 -20.81 11.52
N ALA A 81 -1.37 -21.36 12.11
CA ALA A 81 -0.50 -20.70 13.08
C ALA A 81 -1.27 -19.96 14.22
N GLY A 82 -2.41 -20.53 14.62
CA GLY A 82 -3.26 -19.94 15.65
C GLY A 82 -4.30 -18.92 15.14
N PHE A 83 -4.25 -18.48 13.89
CA PHE A 83 -5.19 -17.54 13.29
C PHE A 83 -6.26 -18.25 12.46
N PRO A 84 -7.52 -17.76 12.44
CA PRO A 84 -8.53 -18.32 11.57
C PRO A 84 -8.17 -18.10 10.09
N THR A 85 -8.49 -19.07 9.23
CA THR A 85 -8.30 -18.94 7.78
C THR A 85 -9.53 -18.34 7.08
N VAL A 86 -10.63 -18.20 7.81
CA VAL A 86 -11.81 -17.43 7.43
C VAL A 86 -12.03 -16.38 8.49
N PHE A 87 -11.99 -15.11 8.12
CA PHE A 87 -12.08 -14.00 9.07
C PHE A 87 -12.93 -12.84 8.54
N GLY A 88 -13.27 -11.90 9.43
CA GLY A 88 -14.07 -10.74 9.07
C GLY A 88 -13.33 -9.80 8.11
N TYR A 89 -14.01 -9.39 7.04
CA TYR A 89 -13.54 -8.37 6.11
C TYR A 89 -14.72 -7.47 5.74
N HIS A 90 -14.66 -6.20 6.13
CA HIS A 90 -15.77 -5.24 5.96
C HIS A 90 -17.14 -5.79 6.42
N GLY A 91 -17.17 -6.47 7.56
CA GLY A 91 -18.41 -7.00 8.16
C GLY A 91 -18.92 -8.32 7.57
N ALA A 92 -18.21 -8.92 6.61
CA ALA A 92 -18.51 -10.25 6.06
C ALA A 92 -17.40 -11.24 6.37
N LEU A 93 -17.72 -12.50 6.63
CA LEU A 93 -16.73 -13.57 6.73
C LEU A 93 -16.25 -13.95 5.34
N ARG A 94 -14.94 -13.99 5.15
CA ARG A 94 -14.32 -14.37 3.88
C ARG A 94 -13.11 -15.27 4.11
N PRO A 95 -12.84 -16.23 3.21
CA PRO A 95 -11.58 -16.96 3.20
C PRO A 95 -10.39 -16.00 3.07
N GLY A 96 -9.30 -16.32 3.73
CA GLY A 96 -8.02 -15.61 3.58
C GLY A 96 -7.39 -15.76 2.20
N VAL A 97 -7.87 -16.72 1.39
CA VAL A 97 -7.46 -16.89 -0.01
C VAL A 97 -8.53 -16.30 -0.93
N THR A 98 -8.12 -15.40 -1.79
CA THR A 98 -8.96 -14.85 -2.86
C THR A 98 -8.45 -15.34 -4.20
N VAL A 99 -9.28 -16.04 -4.97
CA VAL A 99 -8.94 -16.57 -6.30
C VAL A 99 -9.53 -15.65 -7.36
N THR A 100 -8.71 -15.22 -8.32
CA THR A 100 -9.14 -14.29 -9.37
C THR A 100 -8.27 -14.40 -10.63
N GLU A 101 -8.66 -13.72 -11.69
CA GLU A 101 -7.85 -13.53 -12.90
C GLU A 101 -6.99 -12.26 -12.76
N LEU A 102 -5.70 -12.34 -13.14
CA LEU A 102 -4.73 -11.26 -12.91
C LEU A 102 -5.10 -9.96 -13.60
N GLY A 103 -5.47 -10.00 -14.89
CA GLY A 103 -5.80 -8.79 -15.65
C GLY A 103 -7.07 -8.13 -15.13
N GLY A 104 -8.09 -8.92 -14.77
CA GLY A 104 -9.31 -8.42 -14.15
C GLY A 104 -9.04 -7.74 -12.80
N TRP A 105 -8.19 -8.34 -11.98
CA TRP A 105 -7.77 -7.75 -10.70
C TRP A 105 -7.00 -6.45 -10.90
N LEU A 106 -6.02 -6.42 -11.82
CA LEU A 106 -5.23 -5.22 -12.12
C LEU A 106 -6.11 -4.10 -12.63
N ARG A 107 -7.00 -4.36 -13.60
CA ARG A 107 -7.96 -3.38 -14.10
C ARG A 107 -8.91 -2.87 -13.00
N GLY A 108 -9.37 -3.74 -12.13
CA GLY A 108 -10.19 -3.35 -10.98
C GLY A 108 -9.46 -2.47 -9.96
N ARG A 109 -8.14 -2.63 -9.81
CA ARG A 109 -7.32 -1.84 -8.87
C ARG A 109 -6.81 -0.53 -9.46
N LEU A 110 -6.39 -0.55 -10.72
CA LEU A 110 -5.65 0.53 -11.37
C LEU A 110 -6.48 1.27 -12.42
N GLY A 111 -7.50 0.63 -12.98
CA GLY A 111 -8.26 1.09 -14.14
C GLY A 111 -7.69 0.56 -15.47
N PHE A 112 -6.53 -0.07 -15.46
CA PHE A 112 -5.84 -0.63 -16.62
C PHE A 112 -5.02 -1.87 -16.25
N ASP A 113 -4.52 -2.60 -17.26
CA ASP A 113 -3.58 -3.70 -17.07
C ASP A 113 -2.17 -3.23 -17.51
N PRO A 114 -1.21 -3.09 -16.59
CA PRO A 114 0.12 -2.58 -16.94
C PRO A 114 0.93 -3.51 -17.85
N ARG A 115 0.51 -4.76 -18.03
CA ARG A 115 1.12 -5.70 -18.97
C ARG A 115 0.82 -5.34 -20.44
N GLU A 116 -0.27 -4.61 -20.68
CA GLU A 116 -0.67 -4.10 -21.99
C GLU A 116 -0.02 -2.74 -22.32
N GLY A 117 0.76 -2.20 -21.39
CA GLY A 117 1.36 -0.87 -21.44
C GLY A 117 0.72 0.10 -20.47
N VAL A 118 1.44 1.19 -20.16
CA VAL A 118 0.96 2.23 -19.24
C VAL A 118 1.04 3.57 -19.93
N THR A 119 -0.11 4.18 -20.17
CA THR A 119 -0.19 5.49 -20.81
C THR A 119 0.12 6.63 -19.84
N LEU A 120 0.36 7.83 -20.36
CA LEU A 120 0.52 9.02 -19.53
C LEU A 120 -0.70 9.27 -18.64
N LEU A 121 -1.90 9.07 -19.17
CA LEU A 121 -3.14 9.30 -18.44
C LEU A 121 -3.32 8.27 -17.33
N ASP A 122 -2.95 7.01 -17.55
CA ASP A 122 -2.96 5.97 -16.51
C ASP A 122 -2.09 6.37 -15.33
N TRP A 123 -0.85 6.79 -15.60
CA TRP A 123 0.07 7.27 -14.56
C TRP A 123 -0.48 8.43 -13.73
N LEU A 124 -1.20 9.35 -14.35
CA LEU A 124 -1.72 10.57 -13.69
C LEU A 124 -3.05 10.34 -12.99
N SER A 125 -3.79 9.28 -13.36
CA SER A 125 -5.11 8.97 -12.81
C SER A 125 -5.06 8.08 -11.57
N VAL A 126 -4.02 7.24 -11.44
CA VAL A 126 -3.92 6.28 -10.35
C VAL A 126 -3.40 6.94 -9.06
N PRO A 127 -4.12 6.82 -7.94
CA PRO A 127 -3.62 7.27 -6.64
C PRO A 127 -2.33 6.56 -6.23
N TRP A 128 -1.40 7.28 -5.61
CA TRP A 128 -0.13 6.73 -5.10
C TRP A 128 -0.30 5.49 -4.23
N GLN A 129 -1.35 5.47 -3.39
CA GLN A 129 -1.67 4.32 -2.55
C GLN A 129 -1.90 3.05 -3.37
N ARG A 130 -2.60 3.14 -4.51
CA ARG A 130 -2.86 1.99 -5.39
C ARG A 130 -1.57 1.47 -6.04
N LEU A 131 -0.70 2.39 -6.47
CA LEU A 131 0.62 2.02 -7.00
C LEU A 131 1.47 1.33 -5.91
N ALA A 132 1.46 1.87 -4.68
CA ALA A 132 2.14 1.24 -3.55
C ALA A 132 1.58 -0.15 -3.23
N GLU A 133 0.26 -0.33 -3.25
CA GLU A 133 -0.42 -1.59 -2.97
C GLU A 133 -0.09 -2.71 -3.98
N VAL A 134 0.16 -2.36 -5.23
CA VAL A 134 0.53 -3.34 -6.27
C VAL A 134 2.04 -3.62 -6.28
N THR A 135 2.87 -2.59 -6.05
CA THR A 135 4.32 -2.71 -6.17
C THR A 135 5.02 -3.15 -4.88
N ARG A 136 4.36 -3.02 -3.72
CA ARG A 136 4.83 -3.54 -2.43
C ARG A 136 4.22 -4.91 -2.13
N GLY A 137 4.46 -5.40 -0.91
CA GLY A 137 4.12 -6.76 -0.55
C GLY A 137 5.06 -7.77 -1.21
N GLU A 138 4.63 -9.00 -1.32
CA GLU A 138 5.47 -10.11 -1.80
C GLU A 138 4.74 -11.01 -2.79
N VAL A 139 5.47 -11.46 -3.80
CA VAL A 139 5.05 -12.52 -4.72
C VAL A 139 5.63 -13.84 -4.22
N PHE A 140 4.79 -14.79 -3.94
CA PHE A 140 5.17 -16.12 -3.47
C PHE A 140 5.40 -17.09 -4.63
N CYS A 141 4.69 -16.89 -5.73
CA CYS A 141 4.79 -17.68 -6.95
C CYS A 141 4.35 -16.83 -8.16
N ASP A 142 5.04 -16.94 -9.29
CA ASP A 142 4.64 -16.36 -10.57
C ASP A 142 4.74 -17.41 -11.69
N GLY A 143 3.80 -18.36 -11.67
CA GLY A 143 3.71 -19.48 -12.63
C GLY A 143 2.65 -19.27 -13.71
N LEU A 144 2.23 -18.02 -13.98
CA LEU A 144 1.20 -17.72 -14.99
C LEU A 144 1.75 -17.64 -16.42
N GLY A 145 3.06 -17.70 -16.60
CA GLY A 145 3.71 -17.37 -17.88
C GLY A 145 3.90 -15.88 -18.08
N GLU A 146 4.56 -15.50 -19.17
CA GLU A 146 4.89 -14.10 -19.48
C GLU A 146 3.83 -13.46 -20.41
N PRO A 147 3.44 -12.19 -20.15
CA PRO A 147 3.81 -11.37 -18.99
C PRO A 147 2.98 -11.71 -17.74
N GLY A 148 3.68 -12.10 -16.66
CA GLY A 148 3.09 -12.48 -15.38
C GLY A 148 2.92 -11.32 -14.39
N LEU A 149 2.80 -11.69 -13.11
CA LEU A 149 2.60 -10.73 -12.01
C LEU A 149 3.85 -9.86 -11.79
N GLU A 150 5.04 -10.43 -11.85
CA GLU A 150 6.29 -9.66 -11.69
C GLU A 150 6.52 -8.67 -12.85
N ALA A 151 6.13 -9.01 -14.06
CA ALA A 151 6.16 -8.08 -15.19
C ALA A 151 5.24 -6.88 -14.96
N ALA A 152 4.02 -7.11 -14.46
CA ALA A 152 3.10 -6.03 -14.09
C ALA A 152 3.67 -5.11 -13.01
N ARG A 153 4.28 -5.69 -11.96
CA ARG A 153 4.92 -4.94 -10.86
C ARG A 153 6.14 -4.16 -11.33
N ALA A 154 6.95 -4.75 -12.21
CA ALA A 154 8.12 -4.10 -12.79
C ALA A 154 7.73 -2.89 -13.64
N ALA A 155 6.67 -2.99 -14.44
CA ALA A 155 6.15 -1.88 -15.25
C ALA A 155 5.69 -0.69 -14.38
N LEU A 156 5.24 -0.95 -13.14
CA LEU A 156 4.76 0.06 -12.19
C LEU A 156 5.79 0.45 -11.13
N ARG A 157 7.02 -0.06 -11.18
CA ARG A 157 8.03 0.17 -10.13
C ARG A 157 8.22 1.63 -9.80
N TRP A 158 8.26 2.49 -10.81
CA TRP A 158 8.29 3.93 -10.68
C TRP A 158 7.85 4.61 -11.97
N TYR A 159 7.48 5.88 -11.83
CA TYR A 159 7.11 6.74 -12.95
C TYR A 159 8.19 6.85 -14.02
N PRO A 160 7.82 6.97 -15.31
CA PRO A 160 8.69 7.55 -16.33
C PRO A 160 9.20 8.92 -15.92
N GLN A 161 10.39 9.30 -16.39
CA GLN A 161 11.09 10.51 -15.92
C GLN A 161 10.26 11.79 -16.03
N ASP A 162 9.54 11.96 -17.14
CA ASP A 162 8.76 13.18 -17.36
C ASP A 162 7.48 13.22 -16.51
N VAL A 163 6.84 12.07 -16.30
CA VAL A 163 5.72 11.93 -15.35
C VAL A 163 6.18 12.25 -13.93
N TRP A 164 7.31 11.70 -13.51
CA TRP A 164 7.88 11.98 -12.18
C TRP A 164 8.17 13.47 -11.99
N ARG A 165 8.79 14.12 -12.98
CA ARG A 165 9.06 15.58 -12.93
C ARG A 165 7.77 16.38 -12.80
N TYR A 166 6.74 16.02 -13.56
CA TYR A 166 5.43 16.67 -13.49
C TYR A 166 4.79 16.49 -12.10
N VAL A 167 4.78 15.25 -11.57
CA VAL A 167 4.24 14.96 -10.23
C VAL A 167 4.99 15.74 -9.16
N LEU A 168 6.32 15.83 -9.24
CA LEU A 168 7.14 16.65 -8.34
C LEU A 168 6.79 18.13 -8.45
N ALA A 169 6.65 18.66 -9.65
CA ALA A 169 6.29 20.08 -9.87
C ALA A 169 4.91 20.40 -9.26
N CYS A 170 3.93 19.49 -9.43
CA CYS A 170 2.62 19.62 -8.82
C CYS A 170 2.69 19.59 -7.28
N GLN A 171 3.53 18.71 -6.73
CA GLN A 171 3.69 18.58 -5.27
C GLN A 171 4.41 19.79 -4.67
N TRP A 172 5.46 20.30 -5.33
CA TRP A 172 6.14 21.55 -4.97
C TRP A 172 5.19 22.73 -4.99
N ARG A 173 4.36 22.83 -6.03
CA ARG A 173 3.37 23.92 -6.14
C ARG A 173 2.39 23.90 -4.98
N ARG A 174 1.94 22.73 -4.50
CA ARG A 174 1.07 22.62 -3.31
C ARG A 174 1.74 23.18 -2.06
N VAL A 175 3.00 22.80 -1.83
CA VAL A 175 3.77 23.33 -0.68
C VAL A 175 3.92 24.85 -0.80
N TRP A 176 4.40 25.33 -1.93
CA TRP A 176 4.64 26.76 -2.17
C TRP A 176 3.39 27.62 -2.05
N GLN A 177 2.23 27.17 -2.51
CA GLN A 177 0.98 27.92 -2.43
C GLN A 177 0.48 28.11 -1.00
N GLU A 178 0.75 27.19 -0.11
CA GLU A 178 0.23 27.18 1.26
C GLU A 178 1.27 27.60 2.31
N GLU A 179 2.54 27.60 1.95
CA GLU A 179 3.64 27.95 2.85
C GLU A 179 3.42 29.27 3.61
N PRO A 180 2.94 30.37 3.02
CA PRO A 180 2.74 31.60 3.77
C PRO A 180 1.44 31.63 4.62
N PHE A 181 0.58 30.61 4.56
CA PHE A 181 -0.73 30.67 5.20
C PHE A 181 -0.70 30.48 6.72
N PRO A 182 0.17 29.68 7.34
CA PRO A 182 0.26 29.62 8.80
C PRO A 182 0.50 30.98 9.43
N GLY A 183 1.45 31.75 8.91
CA GLY A 183 1.73 33.12 9.37
C GLY A 183 0.57 34.08 9.13
N ARG A 184 -0.04 34.04 7.93
CA ARG A 184 -1.18 34.91 7.60
C ARG A 184 -2.42 34.65 8.47
N CYS A 185 -2.69 33.38 8.82
CA CYS A 185 -3.72 33.05 9.80
C CYS A 185 -3.39 33.63 11.17
N GLY A 186 -2.14 33.51 11.61
CA GLY A 186 -1.69 34.01 12.91
C GLY A 186 -1.74 35.53 13.03
N GLU A 187 -1.42 36.26 11.98
CA GLU A 187 -1.48 37.73 11.93
C GLU A 187 -2.88 38.31 12.20
N VAL A 188 -3.93 37.54 11.85
CA VAL A 188 -5.33 37.91 12.12
C VAL A 188 -5.89 37.25 13.39
N GLY A 189 -5.04 36.58 14.19
CA GLY A 189 -5.41 35.94 15.44
C GLY A 189 -6.05 34.53 15.28
N ASP A 190 -6.02 33.96 14.08
CA ASP A 190 -6.54 32.60 13.81
C ASP A 190 -5.46 31.54 14.06
N GLU A 191 -5.20 31.24 15.34
CA GLU A 191 -4.28 30.15 15.73
C GLU A 191 -4.74 28.77 15.29
N LEU A 192 -6.06 28.53 15.27
CA LEU A 192 -6.60 27.23 14.82
C LEU A 192 -6.34 27.05 13.32
N GLY A 193 -6.63 28.05 12.50
CA GLY A 193 -6.35 28.01 11.06
C GLY A 193 -4.87 27.80 10.77
N SER A 194 -4.00 28.54 11.48
CA SER A 194 -2.55 28.37 11.40
C SER A 194 -2.11 26.93 11.70
N ALA A 195 -2.62 26.34 12.78
CA ALA A 195 -2.28 24.95 13.16
C ALA A 195 -2.77 23.91 12.11
N VAL A 196 -3.97 24.06 11.60
CA VAL A 196 -4.55 23.17 10.58
C VAL A 196 -3.74 23.24 9.28
N VAL A 197 -3.38 24.43 8.82
CA VAL A 197 -2.57 24.61 7.60
C VAL A 197 -1.15 24.09 7.82
N GLY A 198 -0.54 24.36 8.98
CA GLY A 198 0.79 23.84 9.33
C GLY A 198 0.85 22.31 9.30
N ALA A 199 -0.13 21.64 9.91
CA ALA A 199 -0.21 20.18 9.86
C ALA A 199 -0.43 19.64 8.42
N ARG A 200 -1.22 20.36 7.61
CA ARG A 200 -1.42 20.03 6.20
C ARG A 200 -0.13 20.20 5.40
N LEU A 201 0.61 21.28 5.60
CA LEU A 201 1.92 21.51 4.99
C LEU A 201 2.91 20.40 5.37
N ALA A 202 3.01 20.05 6.65
CA ALA A 202 3.87 18.94 7.08
C ALA A 202 3.54 17.66 6.32
N ARG A 203 2.26 17.35 6.11
CA ARG A 203 1.82 16.20 5.29
C ARG A 203 2.30 16.33 3.84
N GLU A 204 2.18 17.49 3.22
CA GLU A 204 2.59 17.68 1.82
C GLU A 204 4.13 17.63 1.67
N VAL A 205 4.89 18.12 2.66
CA VAL A 205 6.36 17.98 2.69
C VAL A 205 6.78 16.51 2.85
N MET A 206 6.12 15.73 3.73
CA MET A 206 6.38 14.29 3.83
C MET A 206 6.17 13.56 2.49
N ARG A 207 5.11 13.89 1.77
CA ARG A 207 4.82 13.33 0.44
C ARG A 207 5.91 13.71 -0.57
N LEU A 208 6.30 14.97 -0.58
CA LEU A 208 7.37 15.46 -1.45
C LEU A 208 8.68 14.73 -1.19
N ALA A 209 9.07 14.55 0.08
CA ALA A 209 10.28 13.84 0.47
C ALA A 209 10.28 12.39 -0.03
N LEU A 210 9.15 11.68 0.07
CA LEU A 210 9.02 10.32 -0.46
C LEU A 210 9.11 10.28 -1.99
N LEU A 211 8.45 11.21 -2.68
CA LEU A 211 8.48 11.31 -4.15
C LEU A 211 9.89 11.63 -4.67
N LEU A 212 10.65 12.48 -3.99
CA LEU A 212 12.05 12.77 -4.31
C LEU A 212 12.93 11.52 -4.21
N ARG A 213 12.63 10.62 -3.29
CA ARG A 213 13.30 9.32 -3.12
C ARG A 213 12.69 8.19 -3.93
N ARG A 214 11.85 8.50 -4.92
CA ARG A 214 11.15 7.54 -5.79
C ARG A 214 10.40 6.47 -5.00
N ARG A 215 9.65 6.93 -3.97
CA ARG A 215 8.77 6.09 -3.17
C ARG A 215 7.34 6.60 -3.26
N TYR A 216 6.39 5.73 -3.57
CA TYR A 216 4.98 6.08 -3.54
C TYR A 216 4.53 6.37 -2.11
N PRO A 217 4.00 7.59 -1.82
CA PRO A 217 3.50 7.93 -0.50
C PRO A 217 2.32 7.02 -0.11
N PRO A 218 2.36 6.39 1.07
CA PRO A 218 1.21 5.64 1.57
C PRO A 218 0.11 6.58 2.04
N TYR A 219 -1.05 6.03 2.39
CA TYR A 219 -2.12 6.79 3.02
C TYR A 219 -1.73 7.36 4.40
N ALA A 220 -2.53 8.32 4.89
CA ALA A 220 -2.16 9.18 6.01
C ALA A 220 -1.71 8.44 7.29
N LYS A 221 -2.32 7.29 7.60
CA LYS A 221 -1.98 6.47 8.78
C LYS A 221 -0.49 6.12 8.84
N TRP A 222 0.14 5.84 7.69
CA TRP A 222 1.51 5.34 7.61
C TRP A 222 2.50 6.33 7.00
N LEU A 223 2.05 7.54 6.68
CA LEU A 223 2.90 8.53 6.00
C LEU A 223 4.11 8.94 6.86
N GLY A 224 3.89 9.23 8.15
CA GLY A 224 4.96 9.55 9.10
C GLY A 224 5.92 8.37 9.31
N SER A 225 5.39 7.15 9.41
CA SER A 225 6.21 5.93 9.54
C SER A 225 7.04 5.68 8.27
N ALA A 226 6.49 5.97 7.08
CA ALA A 226 7.22 5.85 5.83
C ALA A 226 8.36 6.87 5.74
N LEU A 227 8.15 8.11 6.21
CA LEU A 227 9.20 9.11 6.33
C LEU A 227 10.30 8.64 7.29
N ALA A 228 9.93 8.21 8.50
CA ALA A 228 10.88 7.81 9.54
C ALA A 228 11.76 6.62 9.11
N ARG A 229 11.25 5.71 8.27
CA ARG A 229 12.03 4.60 7.70
C ARG A 229 12.93 4.99 6.53
N MET A 230 12.86 6.24 6.08
CA MET A 230 13.66 6.70 4.94
C MET A 230 15.06 7.11 5.41
N PRO A 231 16.15 6.59 4.83
CA PRO A 231 17.49 6.99 5.21
C PRO A 231 17.72 8.50 5.08
N GLY A 232 18.28 9.12 6.12
CA GLY A 232 18.59 10.55 6.15
C GLY A 232 17.38 11.47 6.35
N SER A 233 16.25 10.95 6.83
CA SER A 233 15.04 11.77 7.08
C SER A 233 14.89 12.26 8.52
N ALA A 234 15.79 11.92 9.43
CA ALA A 234 15.64 12.21 10.86
C ALA A 234 15.47 13.71 11.14
N GLU A 235 16.33 14.56 10.58
CA GLU A 235 16.27 16.01 10.74
C GLU A 235 14.97 16.60 10.21
N LEU A 236 14.54 16.17 9.01
CA LEU A 236 13.26 16.57 8.44
C LEU A 236 12.09 16.12 9.32
N ALA A 237 12.10 14.89 9.80
CA ALA A 237 11.04 14.37 10.67
C ALA A 237 10.94 15.14 11.99
N GLU A 238 12.09 15.53 12.58
CA GLU A 238 12.14 16.34 13.78
C GLU A 238 11.59 17.76 13.54
N SER A 239 12.02 18.41 12.45
CA SER A 239 11.54 19.75 12.08
C SER A 239 10.02 19.75 11.86
N LEU A 240 9.48 18.78 11.11
CA LEU A 240 8.04 18.66 10.89
C LEU A 240 7.27 18.36 12.19
N SER A 241 7.84 17.55 13.06
CA SER A 241 7.24 17.25 14.37
C SER A 241 7.18 18.50 15.25
N SER A 242 8.25 19.30 15.25
CA SER A 242 8.32 20.56 15.99
C SER A 242 7.28 21.55 15.47
N ALA A 243 7.17 21.71 14.16
CA ALA A 243 6.18 22.61 13.55
C ALA A 243 4.73 22.19 13.87
N VAL A 244 4.44 20.87 13.85
CA VAL A 244 3.10 20.36 14.18
C VAL A 244 2.79 20.50 15.67
N ALA A 245 3.80 20.37 16.56
CA ALA A 245 3.66 20.50 18.01
C ALA A 245 3.69 21.96 18.51
N ALA A 246 4.01 22.91 17.66
CA ALA A 246 4.14 24.33 18.02
C ALA A 246 2.82 24.89 18.58
N ARG A 247 2.91 25.67 19.65
CA ARG A 247 1.76 26.24 20.37
C ARG A 247 1.30 27.58 19.82
N SER A 248 2.17 28.26 19.08
CA SER A 248 1.86 29.55 18.45
C SER A 248 2.26 29.52 16.98
N TRP A 249 1.62 30.37 16.19
CA TRP A 249 1.95 30.53 14.77
C TRP A 249 3.40 30.98 14.56
N ARG A 250 3.95 31.80 15.49
CA ARG A 250 5.35 32.27 15.43
C ARG A 250 6.37 31.14 15.63
N GLU A 251 6.05 30.17 16.46
CA GLU A 251 6.90 28.98 16.63
C GLU A 251 6.77 28.01 15.45
N ARG A 252 5.64 28.09 14.74
CA ARG A 252 5.32 27.18 13.61
C ARG A 252 5.94 27.67 12.31
N GLU A 253 6.10 28.97 12.15
CA GLU A 253 6.72 29.61 10.99
C GLU A 253 8.25 29.46 11.00
#